data_b14c71d9a00816b1dc1b7ad00cce353d
#
_entry.id   b14c71d9a00816b1dc1b7ad00cce353d
#
_cell.length_a   1.000
_cell.length_b   1.000
_cell.length_c   1.000
_cell.angle_alpha   90.00
_cell.angle_beta   90.00
_cell.angle_gamma   90.00
#
_symmetry.space_group_name_H-M   'P 1'
#
loop_
_entity.id
_entity.type
_entity.pdbx_description
1 polymer ?
#
loop_
_entity_poly.entity_id
_entity_poly.type
_entity_poly.pdbx_seq_one_letter_code
_entity_poly.pdbx_strand_id
1 'polypeptide(L)'
;MARYIVEDRLAHYVFIAKDNQPTLAQDIRLAFEDRKVADFSEPYTGAHGRIESRSILTSTLLNDYLDFPFVGQIFAIHRHTIDKKSGKETNDITYGLTSHSPMSANSEQILKFNRDHWRVESHHYLLD
;
A
#
# COMPACT_ATOMS: atom_id res chain seq x y z
N MET A 1 1.03 3.11 -18.84
CA MET A 1 2.03 2.20 -18.27
C MET A 1 1.41 0.98 -17.60
N ALA A 2 0.45 1.20 -16.68
CA ALA A 2 -0.19 0.07 -16.02
C ALA A 2 -0.88 -0.86 -17.01
N ARG A 3 -1.57 -0.31 -17.99
CA ARG A 3 -2.26 -1.12 -19.00
C ARG A 3 -1.27 -1.99 -19.79
N TYR A 4 -0.15 -1.40 -20.16
CA TYR A 4 0.88 -2.14 -20.89
C TYR A 4 1.39 -3.33 -20.07
N ILE A 5 1.67 -3.11 -18.78
CA ILE A 5 2.17 -4.17 -17.92
C ILE A 5 1.18 -5.33 -17.83
N VAL A 6 -0.10 -5.02 -17.59
CA VAL A 6 -1.11 -6.05 -17.39
C VAL A 6 -1.48 -6.76 -18.70
N GLU A 7 -1.75 -6.01 -19.76
CA GLU A 7 -2.21 -6.61 -21.02
C GLU A 7 -1.10 -7.32 -21.77
N ASP A 8 0.05 -6.68 -21.90
CA ASP A 8 1.12 -7.21 -22.74
C ASP A 8 2.00 -8.23 -22.05
N ARG A 9 2.20 -8.07 -20.75
CA ARG A 9 3.09 -8.94 -20.00
C ARG A 9 2.37 -9.89 -19.06
N LEU A 10 1.06 -9.76 -18.93
CA LEU A 10 0.26 -10.57 -18.02
C LEU A 10 0.79 -10.50 -16.59
N ALA A 11 1.33 -9.35 -16.22
CA ALA A 11 1.88 -9.12 -14.89
C ALA A 11 1.01 -8.15 -14.11
N HIS A 12 1.11 -8.21 -12.79
CA HIS A 12 0.39 -7.29 -11.92
C HIS A 12 1.28 -6.14 -11.51
N TYR A 13 0.66 -5.06 -11.04
CA TYR A 13 1.37 -3.87 -10.60
C TYR A 13 0.91 -3.46 -9.20
N VAL A 14 1.77 -2.69 -8.54
CA VAL A 14 1.44 -2.00 -7.29
C VAL A 14 1.83 -0.55 -7.49
N PHE A 15 0.90 0.36 -7.25
CA PHE A 15 1.12 1.79 -7.43
C PHE A 15 0.91 2.52 -6.11
N ILE A 16 1.91 3.30 -5.70
CA ILE A 16 1.84 4.10 -4.47
C ILE A 16 1.44 5.52 -4.85
N ALA A 17 0.35 6.00 -4.23
CA ALA A 17 -0.09 7.38 -4.43
C ALA A 17 0.75 8.29 -3.54
N LYS A 18 1.54 9.14 -4.17
CA LYS A 18 2.43 10.07 -3.47
C LYS A 18 1.97 11.50 -3.68
N ASP A 19 2.80 12.45 -3.27
CA ASP A 19 2.47 13.88 -3.35
C ASP A 19 2.15 14.35 -4.76
N ASN A 20 2.68 13.69 -5.77
CA ASN A 20 2.37 14.02 -7.16
C ASN A 20 1.01 13.48 -7.61
N GLN A 21 0.31 12.76 -6.74
CA GLN A 21 -1.01 12.22 -7.01
C GLN A 21 -1.95 12.53 -5.84
N PRO A 22 -2.11 13.82 -5.48
CA PRO A 22 -2.86 14.17 -4.28
C PRO A 22 -4.33 13.80 -4.33
N THR A 23 -4.96 13.88 -5.49
CA THR A 23 -6.37 13.53 -5.63
C THR A 23 -6.58 12.03 -5.43
N LEU A 24 -5.72 11.22 -6.00
CA LEU A 24 -5.80 9.77 -5.84
C LEU A 24 -5.61 9.38 -4.38
N ALA A 25 -4.59 9.94 -3.73
CA ALA A 25 -4.33 9.66 -2.31
C ALA A 25 -5.51 10.08 -1.45
N GLN A 26 -6.12 11.22 -1.75
CA GLN A 26 -7.28 11.71 -1.01
C GLN A 26 -8.49 10.78 -1.18
N ASP A 27 -8.74 10.32 -2.40
CA ASP A 27 -9.86 9.42 -2.67
C ASP A 27 -9.69 8.11 -1.89
N ILE A 28 -8.50 7.57 -1.88
CA ILE A 28 -8.22 6.33 -1.15
C ILE A 28 -8.37 6.56 0.34
N ARG A 29 -7.85 7.67 0.85
CA ARG A 29 -7.98 8.00 2.27
C ARG A 29 -9.45 8.07 2.69
N LEU A 30 -10.28 8.72 1.88
CA LEU A 30 -11.69 8.85 2.18
C LEU A 30 -12.42 7.50 2.17
N ALA A 31 -12.00 6.59 1.29
CA ALA A 31 -12.61 5.26 1.23
C ALA A 31 -12.37 4.45 2.51
N PHE A 32 -11.33 4.76 3.26
CA PHE A 32 -11.00 4.06 4.49
C PHE A 32 -11.35 4.84 5.76
N GLU A 33 -11.95 6.01 5.61
CA GLU A 33 -12.20 6.91 6.73
C GLU A 33 -12.99 6.27 7.88
N ASP A 34 -13.96 5.43 7.54
CA ASP A 34 -14.81 4.78 8.53
C ASP A 34 -14.26 3.45 9.03
N ARG A 35 -13.15 3.00 8.49
CA ARG A 35 -12.57 1.73 8.87
C ARG A 35 -11.69 1.91 10.11
N LYS A 36 -11.95 1.11 11.14
CA LYS A 36 -11.25 1.23 12.42
C LYS A 36 -10.37 0.04 12.74
N VAL A 37 -10.60 -1.07 12.07
CA VAL A 37 -9.85 -2.31 12.33
C VAL A 37 -9.14 -2.70 11.05
N ALA A 38 -7.84 -2.93 11.15
CA ALA A 38 -7.04 -3.34 10.01
C ALA A 38 -7.45 -4.74 9.54
N ASP A 39 -7.32 -4.98 8.24
CA ASP A 39 -7.58 -6.31 7.69
C ASP A 39 -6.47 -7.29 8.05
N PHE A 40 -5.27 -6.77 8.24
CA PHE A 40 -4.13 -7.57 8.68
C PHE A 40 -3.14 -6.66 9.40
N SER A 41 -2.51 -7.17 10.45
CA SER A 41 -1.50 -6.44 11.21
C SER A 41 -0.33 -7.36 11.51
N GLU A 42 0.88 -6.83 11.37
CA GLU A 42 2.09 -7.56 11.77
C GLU A 42 2.38 -7.27 13.24
N PRO A 43 2.98 -8.23 13.95
CA PRO A 43 3.41 -7.98 15.32
C PRO A 43 4.56 -6.97 15.32
N TYR A 44 4.77 -6.32 16.47
CA TYR A 44 5.90 -5.42 16.61
C TYR A 44 7.20 -6.21 16.56
N THR A 45 8.14 -5.71 15.78
CA THR A 45 9.47 -6.31 15.65
C THR A 45 10.51 -5.25 15.93
N GLY A 46 11.62 -5.65 16.57
CA GLY A 46 12.69 -4.73 16.91
C GLY A 46 13.92 -4.98 16.05
N ALA A 47 14.46 -3.89 15.49
CA ALA A 47 15.69 -3.95 14.71
C ALA A 47 16.31 -2.56 14.66
N HIS A 48 17.64 -2.51 14.69
CA HIS A 48 18.37 -1.25 14.50
C HIS A 48 17.91 -0.12 15.44
N GLY A 49 17.59 -0.45 16.68
CA GLY A 49 17.21 0.56 17.67
C GLY A 49 15.77 1.05 17.54
N ARG A 50 14.95 0.39 16.76
CA ARG A 50 13.54 0.75 16.58
C ARG A 50 12.64 -0.45 16.77
N ILE A 51 11.41 -0.17 17.21
CA ILE A 51 10.33 -1.14 17.25
C ILE A 51 9.31 -0.70 16.22
N GLU A 52 8.87 -1.62 15.39
CA GLU A 52 8.04 -1.27 14.25
C GLU A 52 6.92 -2.29 14.04
N SER A 53 5.75 -1.79 13.66
CA SER A 53 4.62 -2.62 13.27
C SER A 53 3.95 -2.00 12.05
N ARG A 54 3.43 -2.84 11.17
CA ARG A 54 2.66 -2.40 10.02
C ARG A 54 1.29 -3.04 10.04
N SER A 55 0.29 -2.29 9.59
CA SER A 55 -1.05 -2.80 9.41
C SER A 55 -1.59 -2.31 8.07
N ILE A 56 -2.59 -3.01 7.55
CA ILE A 56 -3.12 -2.71 6.22
C ILE A 56 -4.63 -2.82 6.17
N LEU A 57 -5.22 -1.89 5.42
CA LEU A 57 -6.63 -1.92 5.03
C LEU A 57 -6.69 -2.11 3.53
N THR A 58 -7.64 -2.92 3.04
CA THR A 58 -7.85 -3.12 1.61
C THR A 58 -9.33 -2.99 1.29
N SER A 59 -9.65 -2.61 0.05
CA SER A 59 -11.03 -2.45 -0.38
C SER A 59 -11.12 -2.50 -1.90
N THR A 60 -12.30 -2.92 -2.40
CA THR A 60 -12.62 -2.88 -3.81
C THR A 60 -13.59 -1.74 -4.15
N LEU A 61 -13.92 -0.90 -3.18
CA LEU A 61 -14.93 0.14 -3.34
C LEU A 61 -14.68 1.10 -4.48
N LEU A 62 -13.44 1.42 -4.76
CA LEU A 62 -13.11 2.40 -5.80
C LEU A 62 -12.72 1.78 -7.13
N ASN A 63 -12.85 0.47 -7.28
CA ASN A 63 -12.40 -0.19 -8.51
C ASN A 63 -13.04 0.38 -9.78
N ASP A 64 -14.34 0.69 -9.71
CA ASP A 64 -15.05 1.23 -10.86
C ASP A 64 -15.03 2.76 -10.91
N TYR A 65 -14.62 3.38 -9.81
CA TYR A 65 -14.59 4.83 -9.69
C TYR A 65 -13.30 5.43 -10.22
N LEU A 66 -12.19 4.76 -9.95
CA LEU A 66 -10.87 5.29 -10.32
C LEU A 66 -10.61 5.14 -11.82
N ASP A 67 -10.14 6.22 -12.42
CA ASP A 67 -9.71 6.22 -13.81
C ASP A 67 -8.29 5.69 -13.90
N PHE A 68 -8.16 4.42 -13.59
CA PHE A 68 -6.86 3.74 -13.57
C PHE A 68 -7.09 2.31 -14.08
N PRO A 69 -6.34 1.86 -15.08
CA PRO A 69 -6.64 0.57 -15.72
C PRO A 69 -6.38 -0.62 -14.81
N PHE A 70 -7.32 -1.56 -14.83
CA PHE A 70 -7.18 -2.86 -14.19
C PHE A 70 -7.00 -2.82 -12.66
N VAL A 71 -7.63 -1.85 -11.99
CA VAL A 71 -7.56 -1.78 -10.54
C VAL A 71 -8.26 -2.99 -9.93
N GLY A 72 -7.56 -3.75 -9.11
CA GLY A 72 -8.12 -4.88 -8.38
C GLY A 72 -8.53 -4.52 -6.96
N GLN A 73 -7.77 -3.68 -6.30
CA GLN A 73 -8.12 -3.17 -4.97
C GLN A 73 -7.23 -1.99 -4.62
N ILE A 74 -7.73 -1.18 -3.68
CA ILE A 74 -6.95 -0.09 -3.07
C ILE A 74 -6.47 -0.54 -1.70
N PHE A 75 -5.45 0.14 -1.17
CA PHE A 75 -4.94 -0.19 0.16
C PHE A 75 -4.42 1.05 0.89
N ALA A 76 -4.39 0.95 2.22
CA ALA A 76 -3.75 1.92 3.08
C ALA A 76 -2.88 1.16 4.06
N ILE A 77 -1.60 1.49 4.12
CA ILE A 77 -0.65 0.83 5.02
C ILE A 77 -0.22 1.83 6.07
N HIS A 78 -0.42 1.47 7.32
CA HIS A 78 0.00 2.27 8.48
C HIS A 78 1.25 1.63 9.08
N ARG A 79 2.31 2.42 9.21
CA ARG A 79 3.54 1.99 9.87
C ARG A 79 3.72 2.79 11.14
N HIS A 80 3.79 2.10 12.26
CA HIS A 80 4.04 2.70 13.57
C HIS A 80 5.44 2.33 14.01
N THR A 81 6.25 3.33 14.33
CA THR A 81 7.66 3.14 14.70
C THR A 81 7.93 3.81 16.03
N ILE A 82 8.64 3.13 16.90
CA ILE A 82 9.07 3.67 18.19
C ILE A 82 10.59 3.61 18.27
N ASP A 83 11.23 4.77 18.52
CA ASP A 83 12.67 4.84 18.71
C ASP A 83 12.98 4.36 20.11
N LYS A 84 13.83 3.33 20.25
CA LYS A 84 14.12 2.73 21.54
C LYS A 84 14.87 3.67 22.48
N LYS A 85 15.68 4.57 21.96
CA LYS A 85 16.46 5.49 22.79
C LYS A 85 15.63 6.65 23.30
N SER A 86 14.92 7.32 22.40
CA SER A 86 14.18 8.54 22.74
C SER A 86 12.74 8.27 23.14
N GLY A 87 12.21 7.10 22.77
CA GLY A 87 10.79 6.79 22.95
C GLY A 87 9.90 7.51 21.95
N LYS A 88 10.49 8.21 20.99
CA LYS A 88 9.73 8.95 20.00
C LYS A 88 8.96 8.02 19.09
N GLU A 89 7.68 8.33 18.87
CA GLU A 89 6.82 7.55 17.99
C GLU A 89 6.55 8.29 16.70
N THR A 90 6.53 7.55 15.60
CA THR A 90 6.15 8.11 14.31
C THR A 90 5.09 7.22 13.68
N ASN A 91 4.18 7.85 12.94
CA ASN A 91 3.11 7.17 12.23
C ASN A 91 3.15 7.61 10.79
N ASP A 92 3.32 6.65 9.89
CA ASP A 92 3.32 6.92 8.45
C ASP A 92 2.19 6.15 7.81
N ILE A 93 1.47 6.79 6.91
CA ILE A 93 0.39 6.14 6.16
C ILE A 93 0.70 6.25 4.69
N THR A 94 0.65 5.11 4.01
CA THR A 94 0.88 5.01 2.58
C THR A 94 -0.40 4.54 1.91
N TYR A 95 -0.84 5.24 0.89
CA TYR A 95 -2.03 4.88 0.11
C TYR A 95 -1.61 4.38 -1.25
N GLY A 96 -2.32 3.38 -1.77
CA GLY A 96 -2.01 2.86 -3.08
C GLY A 96 -3.11 2.01 -3.66
N LEU A 97 -2.82 1.44 -4.82
CA LEU A 97 -3.72 0.51 -5.49
C LEU A 97 -2.91 -0.56 -6.19
N THR A 98 -3.58 -1.64 -6.52
CA THR A 98 -2.93 -2.75 -7.20
C THR A 98 -3.90 -3.38 -8.18
N SER A 99 -3.36 -4.01 -9.23
CA SER A 99 -4.16 -4.78 -10.17
C SER A 99 -4.55 -6.14 -9.62
N HIS A 100 -3.94 -6.58 -8.51
CA HIS A 100 -4.35 -7.82 -7.86
C HIS A 100 -5.74 -7.70 -7.27
N SER A 101 -6.64 -8.63 -7.62
CA SER A 101 -7.94 -8.72 -6.97
C SER A 101 -7.76 -9.34 -5.58
N PRO A 102 -8.76 -9.26 -4.69
CA PRO A 102 -8.66 -9.92 -3.39
C PRO A 102 -8.41 -11.44 -3.47
N MET A 103 -8.85 -12.07 -4.56
CA MET A 103 -8.59 -13.49 -4.77
C MET A 103 -7.16 -13.76 -5.23
N SER A 104 -6.57 -12.79 -5.90
CA SER A 104 -5.20 -12.89 -6.40
C SER A 104 -4.18 -12.59 -5.30
N ALA A 105 -4.48 -11.64 -4.44
CA ALA A 105 -3.60 -11.28 -3.33
C ALA A 105 -4.43 -10.75 -2.16
N ASN A 106 -4.25 -11.35 -0.99
CA ASN A 106 -4.92 -10.90 0.21
C ASN A 106 -4.14 -9.74 0.87
N SER A 107 -4.70 -9.20 1.96
CA SER A 107 -4.11 -8.05 2.64
C SER A 107 -2.67 -8.31 3.10
N GLU A 108 -2.42 -9.49 3.65
CA GLU A 108 -1.09 -9.86 4.10
C GLU A 108 -0.09 -9.87 2.95
N GLN A 109 -0.49 -10.43 1.82
CA GLN A 109 0.36 -10.50 0.64
C GLN A 109 0.66 -9.12 0.07
N ILE A 110 -0.34 -8.24 0.06
CA ILE A 110 -0.13 -6.87 -0.42
C ILE A 110 0.85 -6.13 0.49
N LEU A 111 0.71 -6.29 1.79
CA LEU A 111 1.63 -5.68 2.75
C LEU A 111 3.06 -6.16 2.50
N LYS A 112 3.22 -7.44 2.27
CA LYS A 112 4.51 -8.03 2.00
C LYS A 112 5.10 -7.55 0.67
N PHE A 113 4.30 -7.44 -0.37
CA PHE A 113 4.74 -6.90 -1.65
C PHE A 113 5.28 -5.48 -1.49
N ASN A 114 4.58 -4.65 -0.72
CA ASN A 114 4.99 -3.28 -0.52
C ASN A 114 6.31 -3.20 0.25
N ARG A 115 6.50 -4.04 1.25
CA ARG A 115 7.74 -4.06 2.00
C ARG A 115 8.92 -4.45 1.09
N ASP A 116 8.73 -5.47 0.29
CA ASP A 116 9.78 -5.92 -0.63
C ASP A 116 10.05 -4.88 -1.70
N HIS A 117 8.99 -4.20 -2.13
CA HIS A 117 9.08 -3.17 -3.17
C HIS A 117 9.88 -1.97 -2.71
N TRP A 118 9.76 -1.58 -1.44
CA TRP A 118 10.52 -0.43 -0.93
C TRP A 118 12.01 -0.65 -0.96
N ARG A 119 12.44 -1.88 -0.96
CA ARG A 119 13.87 -2.20 -1.04
C ARG A 119 14.45 -1.84 -2.39
N VAL A 120 13.61 -1.81 -3.40
CA VAL A 120 14.03 -1.55 -4.78
C VAL A 120 13.28 -0.38 -5.39
N GLU A 121 12.70 0.47 -4.56
CA GLU A 121 11.85 1.56 -5.02
C GLU A 121 12.57 2.57 -5.89
N SER A 122 13.87 2.69 -5.74
CA SER A 122 14.65 3.61 -6.54
C SER A 122 14.57 3.30 -8.03
N HIS A 123 14.15 2.12 -8.36
CA HIS A 123 14.06 1.72 -9.76
C HIS A 123 12.83 2.29 -10.45
N HIS A 124 11.73 2.42 -9.76
CA HIS A 124 10.47 2.99 -10.28
C HIS A 124 10.01 2.45 -11.60
N TYR A 125 10.45 1.31 -11.92
CA TYR A 125 10.26 0.76 -13.25
C TYR A 125 8.86 0.29 -13.53
N LEU A 126 8.05 0.17 -12.53
CA LEU A 126 6.74 -0.42 -12.71
C LEU A 126 5.74 0.48 -13.40
N LEU A 127 5.82 1.76 -13.12
CA LEU A 127 4.78 2.68 -13.54
C LEU A 127 5.29 3.89 -14.30
N ASP A 128 6.53 3.90 -14.63
CA ASP A 128 7.09 5.03 -15.36
C ASP A 128 7.24 4.74 -16.84
#